data_89500b4c6d993e7ac510d577ec153315
#
_entry.id   89500b4c6d993e7ac510d577ec153315
#
_cell.length_a   1.000
_cell.length_b   1.000
_cell.length_c   1.000
_cell.angle_alpha   90.00
_cell.angle_beta   90.00
_cell.angle_gamma   90.00
#
_symmetry.space_group_name_H-M   'P 1'
#
loop_
_entity.id
_entity.type
_entity.pdbx_description
1 polymer ?
#
loop_
_entity_poly.entity_id
_entity_poly.type
_entity_poly.pdbx_seq_one_letter_code
_entity_poly.pdbx_strand_id
1 'polypeptide(L)'
;MKRSYATVALIMVFWFVISFITNIIGPLIPDIIDNFQLSHLALAGFIPMSFFLAYGIMSIPAGMLIERFSQKTVLAVGFMLPLIGSLLFVSSPSFAVLLASSFIIGLGMAMLQTTINPLTRVAGGEENFAFFSVLGQLVFGAASFVSPLVYSGLVESLTSGEALSGIPAMLSAVTPSDLPWVSLYWVFATILIVVIAVVLVVRFPRLSLNDDERSGGLVSYRVLLRNKYVYLFFFGILSYTATEQGVANWISEFLRQYHGVDPQTVGAPVVGRFWGYMSLGCLLGLLLLRLFDSRTVLKGAGATAIACLLAALFGPVDVALHAFPAVGFAISVMFSTIMSLGLNSVDRYHGSFAGILCTGIAGGALGPLLVGWLGDMFGLRIALLCMCVTIGYIISVAYWAKPLVNNKTVSLRQLLNLRGAESTAN
;
A
#
# COMPACT_ATOMS: atom_id res chain seq x y z
N MET A 1 2.01 -11.29 -29.29
CA MET A 1 2.54 -9.90 -29.13
C MET A 1 4.02 -9.96 -28.77
N LYS A 2 4.86 -9.04 -29.28
CA LYS A 2 6.28 -9.01 -28.89
C LYS A 2 6.38 -8.55 -27.42
N ARG A 3 7.00 -9.36 -26.57
CA ARG A 3 7.32 -9.01 -25.18
C ARG A 3 8.24 -7.80 -25.14
N SER A 4 8.04 -6.91 -24.18
CA SER A 4 8.88 -5.73 -23.99
C SER A 4 9.40 -5.67 -22.57
N TYR A 5 10.52 -6.29 -22.32
CA TYR A 5 11.19 -6.24 -21.01
C TYR A 5 11.57 -4.81 -20.61
N ALA A 6 11.82 -3.93 -21.57
CA ALA A 6 12.03 -2.50 -21.29
C ALA A 6 10.76 -1.86 -20.71
N THR A 7 9.58 -2.20 -21.22
CA THR A 7 8.30 -1.74 -20.64
C THR A 7 8.08 -2.33 -19.24
N VAL A 8 8.44 -3.61 -19.03
CA VAL A 8 8.35 -4.23 -17.70
C VAL A 8 9.28 -3.50 -16.71
N ALA A 9 10.52 -3.22 -17.08
CA ALA A 9 11.45 -2.48 -16.23
C ALA A 9 10.90 -1.08 -15.89
N LEU A 10 10.31 -0.38 -16.84
CA LEU A 10 9.67 0.92 -16.60
C LEU A 10 8.46 0.80 -15.66
N ILE A 11 7.67 -0.26 -15.78
CA ILE A 11 6.57 -0.54 -14.84
C ILE A 11 7.10 -0.77 -13.42
N MET A 12 8.25 -1.42 -13.25
CA MET A 12 8.90 -1.57 -11.94
C MET A 12 9.29 -0.20 -11.36
N VAL A 13 9.80 0.72 -12.18
CA VAL A 13 10.05 2.11 -11.76
C VAL A 13 8.74 2.80 -11.33
N PHE A 14 7.65 2.58 -12.04
CA PHE A 14 6.34 3.14 -11.65
C PHE A 14 5.88 2.58 -10.30
N TRP A 15 6.01 1.27 -10.07
CA TRP A 15 5.74 0.66 -8.77
C TRP A 15 6.56 1.28 -7.64
N PHE A 16 7.86 1.52 -7.91
CA PHE A 16 8.74 2.21 -6.97
C PHE A 16 8.22 3.61 -6.62
N VAL A 17 7.93 4.43 -7.64
CA VAL A 17 7.48 5.82 -7.43
C VAL A 17 6.14 5.90 -6.70
N ILE A 18 5.18 5.03 -7.08
CA ILE A 18 3.88 4.96 -6.40
C ILE A 18 4.07 4.68 -4.92
N SER A 19 4.84 3.66 -4.59
CA SER A 19 5.06 3.23 -3.22
C SER A 19 5.84 4.26 -2.40
N PHE A 20 6.87 4.86 -3.01
CA PHE A 20 7.70 5.88 -2.38
C PHE A 20 6.87 7.09 -1.91
N ILE A 21 5.84 7.47 -2.67
CA ILE A 21 4.95 8.59 -2.33
C ILE A 21 3.81 8.15 -1.39
N THR A 22 3.28 6.93 -1.55
CA THR A 22 2.10 6.48 -0.81
C THR A 22 2.39 6.22 0.66
N ASN A 23 3.50 5.55 0.98
CA ASN A 23 3.73 4.98 2.31
C ASN A 23 4.57 5.85 3.24
N ILE A 24 4.74 7.13 2.91
CA ILE A 24 5.49 8.09 3.73
C ILE A 24 4.65 8.77 4.81
N ILE A 25 3.33 8.71 4.73
CA ILE A 25 2.42 9.47 5.61
C ILE A 25 2.68 9.12 7.09
N GLY A 26 2.83 7.84 7.42
CA GLY A 26 3.06 7.40 8.81
C GLY A 26 4.28 8.05 9.47
N PRO A 27 5.46 8.03 8.84
CA PRO A 27 6.63 8.75 9.34
C PRO A 27 6.43 10.26 9.54
N LEU A 28 5.61 10.90 8.71
CA LEU A 28 5.35 12.35 8.78
C LEU A 28 4.37 12.76 9.89
N ILE A 29 3.56 11.84 10.42
CA ILE A 29 2.51 12.18 11.40
C ILE A 29 3.04 12.95 12.62
N PRO A 30 4.15 12.56 13.27
CA PRO A 30 4.66 13.34 14.41
C PRO A 30 5.01 14.79 14.05
N ASP A 31 5.71 15.03 12.94
CA ASP A 31 6.06 16.37 12.49
C ASP A 31 4.82 17.20 12.15
N ILE A 32 3.83 16.59 11.52
CA ILE A 32 2.57 17.25 11.18
C ILE A 32 1.81 17.67 12.43
N ILE A 33 1.75 16.80 13.46
CA ILE A 33 1.12 17.12 14.74
C ILE A 33 1.81 18.31 15.38
N ASP A 34 3.14 18.30 15.45
CA ASP A 34 3.91 19.33 16.12
C ASP A 34 3.89 20.67 15.35
N ASN A 35 4.14 20.64 14.04
CA ASN A 35 4.23 21.88 13.23
C ASN A 35 2.88 22.57 13.02
N PHE A 36 1.80 21.80 12.85
CA PHE A 36 0.46 22.37 12.74
C PHE A 36 -0.28 22.48 14.10
N GLN A 37 0.41 22.13 15.20
CA GLN A 37 -0.12 22.21 16.57
C GLN A 37 -1.50 21.53 16.70
N LEU A 38 -1.60 20.32 16.16
CA LEU A 38 -2.86 19.58 16.15
C LEU A 38 -3.24 19.17 17.59
N SER A 39 -4.35 19.69 18.08
CA SER A 39 -4.86 19.42 19.43
C SER A 39 -5.41 18.00 19.60
N HIS A 40 -5.73 17.33 18.50
CA HIS A 40 -6.35 16.00 18.47
C HIS A 40 -5.66 15.08 17.48
N LEU A 41 -5.41 13.84 17.86
CA LEU A 41 -4.86 12.79 16.99
C LEU A 41 -5.79 12.48 15.80
N ALA A 42 -7.11 12.60 16.02
CA ALA A 42 -8.10 12.46 14.95
C ALA A 42 -7.80 13.38 13.76
N LEU A 43 -7.31 14.61 13.99
CA LEU A 43 -6.94 15.54 12.93
C LEU A 43 -5.82 14.96 12.06
N ALA A 44 -4.78 14.38 12.66
CA ALA A 44 -3.72 13.71 11.91
C ALA A 44 -4.25 12.50 11.13
N GLY A 45 -5.24 11.78 11.67
CA GLY A 45 -5.92 10.68 10.98
C GLY A 45 -6.67 11.09 9.69
N PHE A 46 -7.05 12.36 9.54
CA PHE A 46 -7.65 12.86 8.30
C PHE A 46 -6.69 12.87 7.12
N ILE A 47 -5.37 12.85 7.33
CA ILE A 47 -4.39 12.88 6.24
C ILE A 47 -4.43 11.56 5.45
N PRO A 48 -4.17 10.39 6.07
CA PRO A 48 -4.34 9.11 5.37
C PRO A 48 -5.80 8.89 4.94
N MET A 49 -6.79 9.39 5.70
CA MET A 49 -8.19 9.35 5.26
C MET A 49 -8.39 10.06 3.93
N SER A 50 -7.90 11.28 3.76
CA SER A 50 -8.03 12.05 2.50
C SER A 50 -7.41 11.29 1.34
N PHE A 51 -6.23 10.72 1.53
CA PHE A 51 -5.51 9.95 0.52
C PHE A 51 -6.28 8.68 0.11
N PHE A 52 -6.66 7.83 1.07
CA PHE A 52 -7.31 6.56 0.77
C PHE A 52 -8.80 6.69 0.41
N LEU A 53 -9.48 7.77 0.82
CA LEU A 53 -10.81 8.09 0.34
C LEU A 53 -10.80 8.32 -1.17
N ALA A 54 -9.77 9.00 -1.68
CA ALA A 54 -9.56 9.20 -3.11
C ALA A 54 -9.42 7.87 -3.87
N TYR A 55 -8.77 6.85 -3.28
CA TYR A 55 -8.72 5.49 -3.84
C TYR A 55 -10.12 4.88 -3.97
N GLY A 56 -10.92 4.95 -2.91
CA GLY A 56 -12.29 4.43 -2.94
C GLY A 56 -13.14 5.07 -4.04
N ILE A 57 -13.02 6.39 -4.21
CA ILE A 57 -13.76 7.15 -5.22
C ILE A 57 -13.25 6.87 -6.63
N MET A 58 -11.94 6.82 -6.84
CA MET A 58 -11.32 6.77 -8.18
C MET A 58 -11.16 5.36 -8.73
N SER A 59 -11.18 4.31 -7.91
CA SER A 59 -10.91 2.93 -8.36
C SER A 59 -11.82 2.46 -9.48
N ILE A 60 -13.14 2.68 -9.39
CA ILE A 60 -14.10 2.33 -10.43
C ILE A 60 -13.97 3.26 -11.65
N PRO A 61 -13.99 4.61 -11.50
CA PRO A 61 -13.75 5.52 -12.62
C PRO A 61 -12.46 5.26 -13.38
N ALA A 62 -11.36 4.93 -12.68
CA ALA A 62 -10.08 4.63 -13.31
C ALA A 62 -10.16 3.43 -14.26
N GLY A 63 -10.88 2.36 -13.86
CA GLY A 63 -11.16 1.23 -14.74
C GLY A 63 -11.88 1.64 -16.02
N MET A 64 -12.93 2.46 -15.90
CA MET A 64 -13.68 2.98 -17.05
C MET A 64 -12.82 3.90 -17.94
N LEU A 65 -11.91 4.68 -17.35
CA LEU A 65 -11.01 5.55 -18.11
C LEU A 65 -10.01 4.74 -18.95
N ILE A 66 -9.53 3.61 -18.46
CA ILE A 66 -8.62 2.71 -19.21
C ILE A 66 -9.34 2.08 -20.39
N GLU A 67 -10.62 1.76 -20.27
CA GLU A 67 -11.43 1.22 -21.37
C GLU A 67 -11.69 2.28 -22.45
N ARG A 68 -11.84 3.54 -22.06
CA ARG A 68 -12.21 4.64 -22.97
C ARG A 68 -11.01 5.35 -23.58
N PHE A 69 -9.94 5.51 -22.83
CA PHE A 69 -8.74 6.25 -23.22
C PHE A 69 -7.54 5.30 -23.36
N SER A 70 -6.46 5.79 -23.99
CA SER A 70 -5.22 5.02 -24.06
C SER A 70 -4.57 4.90 -22.66
N GLN A 71 -3.95 3.76 -22.37
CA GLN A 71 -3.20 3.56 -21.13
C GLN A 71 -2.13 4.63 -20.90
N LYS A 72 -1.52 5.15 -21.98
CA LYS A 72 -0.57 6.26 -21.92
C LYS A 72 -1.19 7.53 -21.36
N THR A 73 -2.41 7.86 -21.80
CA THR A 73 -3.16 9.03 -21.31
C THR A 73 -3.50 8.87 -19.83
N VAL A 74 -3.98 7.68 -19.43
CA VAL A 74 -4.34 7.42 -18.03
C VAL A 74 -3.12 7.44 -17.12
N LEU A 75 -1.96 6.90 -17.56
CA LEU A 75 -0.69 7.00 -16.83
C LEU A 75 -0.22 8.45 -16.70
N ALA A 76 -0.26 9.23 -17.80
CA ALA A 76 0.16 10.63 -17.78
C ALA A 76 -0.69 11.46 -16.81
N VAL A 77 -2.02 11.33 -16.85
CA VAL A 77 -2.92 11.99 -15.90
C VAL A 77 -2.69 11.48 -14.48
N GLY A 78 -2.51 10.16 -14.32
CA GLY A 78 -2.25 9.51 -13.05
C GLY A 78 -0.97 10.03 -12.35
N PHE A 79 0.08 10.37 -13.09
CA PHE A 79 1.29 11.01 -12.55
C PHE A 79 1.17 12.54 -12.45
N MET A 80 0.35 13.18 -13.29
CA MET A 80 0.12 14.63 -13.24
C MET A 80 -0.62 15.05 -11.97
N LEU A 81 -1.61 14.28 -11.52
CA LEU A 81 -2.36 14.57 -10.31
C LEU A 81 -1.46 14.62 -9.06
N PRO A 82 -0.60 13.62 -8.76
CA PRO A 82 0.34 13.72 -7.65
C PRO A 82 1.33 14.89 -7.77
N LEU A 83 1.76 15.24 -8.99
CA LEU A 83 2.58 16.41 -9.21
C LEU A 83 1.83 17.68 -8.81
N ILE A 84 0.59 17.85 -9.25
CA ILE A 84 -0.25 18.99 -8.88
C ILE A 84 -0.45 19.04 -7.36
N GLY A 85 -0.76 17.91 -6.73
CA GLY A 85 -0.91 17.82 -5.28
C GLY A 85 0.36 18.22 -4.54
N SER A 86 1.53 17.72 -4.97
CA SER A 86 2.81 18.06 -4.36
C SER A 86 3.13 19.55 -4.50
N LEU A 87 2.97 20.11 -5.70
CA LEU A 87 3.21 21.55 -5.95
C LEU A 87 2.20 22.44 -5.20
N LEU A 88 0.95 22.01 -5.07
CA LEU A 88 -0.05 22.73 -4.28
C LEU A 88 0.39 22.83 -2.83
N PHE A 89 0.89 21.75 -2.24
CA PHE A 89 1.31 21.76 -0.84
C PHE A 89 2.54 22.62 -0.61
N VAL A 90 3.58 22.52 -1.44
CA VAL A 90 4.80 23.32 -1.26
C VAL A 90 4.56 24.81 -1.52
N SER A 91 3.54 25.20 -2.31
CA SER A 91 3.21 26.59 -2.57
C SER A 91 2.54 27.31 -1.38
N SER A 92 1.85 26.56 -0.53
CA SER A 92 1.14 27.11 0.65
C SER A 92 1.01 26.02 1.73
N PRO A 93 2.08 25.72 2.49
CA PRO A 93 2.07 24.69 3.50
C PRO A 93 1.10 25.03 4.63
N SER A 94 -0.06 24.39 4.64
CA SER A 94 -1.05 24.46 5.72
C SER A 94 -1.77 23.14 5.84
N PHE A 95 -2.38 22.89 7.01
CA PHE A 95 -3.07 21.61 7.24
C PHE A 95 -4.21 21.35 6.25
N ALA A 96 -5.00 22.38 5.91
CA ALA A 96 -6.09 22.26 4.94
C ALA A 96 -5.56 21.93 3.52
N VAL A 97 -4.47 22.59 3.12
CA VAL A 97 -3.83 22.34 1.83
C VAL A 97 -3.19 20.95 1.80
N LEU A 98 -2.63 20.47 2.93
CA LEU A 98 -2.11 19.10 3.05
C LEU A 98 -3.20 18.06 2.81
N LEU A 99 -4.40 18.26 3.37
CA LEU A 99 -5.54 17.35 3.14
C LEU A 99 -5.96 17.34 1.67
N ALA A 100 -6.09 18.53 1.05
CA ALA A 100 -6.44 18.66 -0.36
C ALA A 100 -5.36 18.03 -1.26
N SER A 101 -4.09 18.30 -0.97
CA SER A 101 -2.93 17.70 -1.66
C SER A 101 -2.97 16.17 -1.56
N SER A 102 -3.13 15.63 -0.36
CA SER A 102 -3.19 14.18 -0.12
C SER A 102 -4.35 13.53 -0.90
N PHE A 103 -5.50 14.17 -0.97
CA PHE A 103 -6.63 13.70 -1.77
C PHE A 103 -6.30 13.68 -3.28
N ILE A 104 -5.71 14.77 -3.82
CA ILE A 104 -5.31 14.85 -5.23
C ILE A 104 -4.25 13.81 -5.56
N ILE A 105 -3.26 13.62 -4.69
CA ILE A 105 -2.23 12.57 -4.82
C ILE A 105 -2.90 11.20 -4.86
N GLY A 106 -3.82 10.93 -3.93
CA GLY A 106 -4.56 9.67 -3.86
C GLY A 106 -5.36 9.35 -5.11
N LEU A 107 -6.02 10.34 -5.74
CA LEU A 107 -6.71 10.17 -7.02
C LEU A 107 -5.76 9.66 -8.11
N GLY A 108 -4.58 10.28 -8.24
CA GLY A 108 -3.57 9.88 -9.22
C GLY A 108 -3.04 8.48 -8.94
N MET A 109 -2.73 8.16 -7.69
CA MET A 109 -2.21 6.84 -7.30
C MET A 109 -3.20 5.72 -7.57
N ALA A 110 -4.50 5.95 -7.34
CA ALA A 110 -5.56 4.99 -7.69
C ALA A 110 -5.61 4.72 -9.20
N MET A 111 -5.51 5.77 -10.03
CA MET A 111 -5.44 5.62 -11.49
C MET A 111 -4.22 4.83 -11.93
N LEU A 112 -3.05 5.10 -11.35
CA LEU A 112 -1.82 4.40 -11.67
C LEU A 112 -1.89 2.92 -11.32
N GLN A 113 -2.30 2.56 -10.11
CA GLN A 113 -2.41 1.15 -9.70
C GLN A 113 -3.38 0.36 -10.58
N THR A 114 -4.51 0.95 -10.93
CA THR A 114 -5.50 0.31 -11.80
C THR A 114 -4.94 0.06 -13.21
N THR A 115 -4.05 0.96 -13.71
CA THR A 115 -3.48 0.85 -15.05
C THR A 115 -2.28 -0.10 -15.12
N ILE A 116 -1.44 -0.11 -14.09
CA ILE A 116 -0.16 -0.82 -14.09
C ILE A 116 -0.35 -2.34 -14.07
N ASN A 117 -1.34 -2.86 -13.35
CA ASN A 117 -1.58 -4.30 -13.23
C ASN A 117 -1.85 -4.95 -14.59
N PRO A 118 -2.87 -4.53 -15.38
CA PRO A 118 -3.09 -5.11 -16.70
C PRO A 118 -1.93 -4.80 -17.68
N LEU A 119 -1.26 -3.66 -17.53
CA LEU A 119 -0.09 -3.33 -18.35
C LEU A 119 1.09 -4.28 -18.10
N THR A 120 1.31 -4.69 -16.85
CA THR A 120 2.32 -5.70 -16.47
C THR A 120 2.05 -7.03 -17.16
N ARG A 121 0.78 -7.47 -17.22
CA ARG A 121 0.37 -8.70 -17.87
C ARG A 121 0.65 -8.65 -19.39
N VAL A 122 0.28 -7.55 -20.04
CA VAL A 122 0.46 -7.40 -21.49
C VAL A 122 1.94 -7.27 -21.85
N ALA A 123 2.74 -6.52 -21.08
CA ALA A 123 4.15 -6.29 -21.37
C ALA A 123 5.03 -7.50 -21.07
N GLY A 124 4.75 -8.23 -19.98
CA GLY A 124 5.53 -9.39 -19.52
C GLY A 124 5.10 -10.72 -20.11
N GLY A 125 3.89 -10.79 -20.68
CA GLY A 125 3.23 -12.02 -21.11
C GLY A 125 2.42 -12.66 -19.99
N GLU A 126 1.29 -13.31 -20.36
CA GLU A 126 0.37 -13.93 -19.40
C GLU A 126 1.04 -15.03 -18.57
N GLU A 127 1.93 -15.82 -19.18
CA GLU A 127 2.67 -16.88 -18.52
C GLU A 127 3.65 -16.39 -17.46
N ASN A 128 4.16 -15.17 -17.56
CA ASN A 128 5.09 -14.56 -16.62
C ASN A 128 4.42 -13.56 -15.69
N PHE A 129 3.10 -13.35 -15.80
CA PHE A 129 2.38 -12.33 -15.03
C PHE A 129 2.54 -12.51 -13.52
N ALA A 130 2.45 -13.76 -13.03
CA ALA A 130 2.65 -14.05 -11.62
C ALA A 130 4.04 -13.63 -11.12
N PHE A 131 5.09 -13.94 -11.90
CA PHE A 131 6.46 -13.56 -11.56
C PHE A 131 6.63 -12.03 -11.52
N PHE A 132 6.16 -11.32 -12.55
CA PHE A 132 6.30 -9.85 -12.60
C PHE A 132 5.41 -9.14 -11.57
N SER A 133 4.27 -9.72 -11.20
CA SER A 133 3.42 -9.20 -10.11
C SER A 133 4.15 -9.28 -8.77
N VAL A 134 4.80 -10.40 -8.48
CA VAL A 134 5.61 -10.57 -7.26
C VAL A 134 6.81 -9.62 -7.27
N LEU A 135 7.49 -9.48 -8.41
CA LEU A 135 8.59 -8.52 -8.56
C LEU A 135 8.11 -7.08 -8.32
N GLY A 136 6.93 -6.72 -8.84
CA GLY A 136 6.30 -5.43 -8.57
C GLY A 136 6.05 -5.20 -7.08
N GLN A 137 5.54 -6.20 -6.36
CA GLN A 137 5.33 -6.12 -4.90
C GLN A 137 6.65 -5.97 -4.13
N LEU A 138 7.71 -6.65 -4.56
CA LEU A 138 9.03 -6.49 -3.97
C LEU A 138 9.58 -5.07 -4.15
N VAL A 139 9.46 -4.54 -5.36
CA VAL A 139 9.90 -3.16 -5.69
C VAL A 139 9.05 -2.15 -4.90
N PHE A 140 7.73 -2.39 -4.79
CA PHE A 140 6.82 -1.59 -3.96
C PHE A 140 7.29 -1.54 -2.51
N GLY A 141 7.58 -2.70 -1.91
CA GLY A 141 8.05 -2.75 -0.53
C GLY A 141 9.46 -2.17 -0.34
N ALA A 142 10.36 -2.37 -1.30
CA ALA A 142 11.68 -1.74 -1.27
C ALA A 142 11.56 -0.20 -1.28
N ALA A 143 10.67 0.37 -2.08
CA ALA A 143 10.40 1.80 -2.10
C ALA A 143 9.80 2.31 -0.79
N SER A 144 8.86 1.56 -0.21
CA SER A 144 8.26 1.86 1.10
C SER A 144 9.30 1.83 2.23
N PHE A 145 10.31 0.96 2.12
CA PHE A 145 11.45 0.91 3.05
C PHE A 145 12.37 2.12 2.87
N VAL A 146 12.66 2.49 1.62
CA VAL A 146 13.59 3.60 1.30
C VAL A 146 12.99 4.96 1.62
N SER A 147 11.69 5.15 1.41
CA SER A 147 11.02 6.45 1.56
C SER A 147 11.20 7.08 2.95
N PRO A 148 10.98 6.38 4.08
CA PRO A 148 11.26 6.90 5.42
C PRO A 148 12.73 7.22 5.67
N LEU A 149 13.66 6.47 5.08
CA LEU A 149 15.09 6.74 5.20
C LEU A 149 15.50 8.05 4.48
N VAL A 150 14.93 8.28 3.29
CA VAL A 150 15.13 9.54 2.56
C VAL A 150 14.55 10.71 3.35
N TYR A 151 13.37 10.56 3.93
CA TYR A 151 12.76 11.56 4.79
C TYR A 151 13.65 11.90 5.99
N SER A 152 14.08 10.88 6.76
CA SER A 152 14.95 11.07 7.92
C SER A 152 16.24 11.79 7.54
N GLY A 153 16.92 11.33 6.48
CA GLY A 153 18.16 11.94 6.01
C GLY A 153 18.00 13.39 5.50
N LEU A 154 16.86 13.72 4.88
CA LEU A 154 16.58 15.07 4.46
C LEU A 154 16.34 16.00 5.66
N VAL A 155 15.50 15.61 6.60
CA VAL A 155 15.20 16.41 7.79
C VAL A 155 16.47 16.60 8.63
N GLU A 156 17.22 15.54 8.89
CA GLU A 156 18.50 15.61 9.62
C GLU A 156 19.48 16.56 8.93
N SER A 157 19.68 16.42 7.61
CA SER A 157 20.57 17.31 6.85
C SER A 157 20.15 18.78 6.92
N LEU A 158 18.85 19.08 6.84
CA LEU A 158 18.34 20.44 6.86
C LEU A 158 18.32 21.09 8.25
N THR A 159 18.38 20.28 9.32
CA THR A 159 18.34 20.74 10.72
C THR A 159 19.71 20.68 11.44
N SER A 160 20.70 20.01 10.87
CA SER A 160 22.02 19.77 11.51
C SER A 160 22.85 21.03 11.74
N GLY A 161 22.53 22.15 11.07
CA GLY A 161 23.31 23.40 11.15
C GLY A 161 24.68 23.33 10.46
N GLU A 162 25.00 22.23 9.77
CA GLU A 162 26.23 22.09 8.99
C GLU A 162 26.13 22.81 7.64
N ALA A 163 27.27 23.05 7.00
CA ALA A 163 27.30 23.68 5.67
C ALA A 163 26.65 22.76 4.64
N LEU A 164 25.49 23.17 4.15
CA LEU A 164 24.71 22.40 3.16
C LEU A 164 25.41 22.38 1.81
N SER A 165 25.48 21.20 1.18
CA SER A 165 26.02 21.02 -0.17
C SER A 165 25.10 20.10 -1.00
N GLY A 166 25.17 20.24 -2.33
CA GLY A 166 24.41 19.41 -3.26
C GLY A 166 22.88 19.57 -3.14
N ILE A 167 22.15 18.44 -3.10
CA ILE A 167 20.67 18.41 -3.08
C ILE A 167 20.09 19.10 -1.82
N PRO A 168 20.59 18.86 -0.59
CA PRO A 168 20.10 19.58 0.60
C PRO A 168 20.21 21.10 0.48
N ALA A 169 21.30 21.63 -0.09
CA ALA A 169 21.46 23.08 -0.30
C ALA A 169 20.42 23.65 -1.28
N MET A 170 20.08 22.93 -2.34
CA MET A 170 19.03 23.34 -3.26
C MET A 170 17.64 23.31 -2.60
N LEU A 171 17.37 22.28 -1.82
CA LEU A 171 16.08 22.12 -1.13
C LEU A 171 15.88 23.17 -0.03
N SER A 172 16.93 23.52 0.72
CA SER A 172 16.85 24.54 1.76
C SER A 172 16.48 25.92 1.23
N ALA A 173 16.85 26.23 -0.03
CA ALA A 173 16.51 27.51 -0.67
C ALA A 173 15.01 27.66 -0.99
N VAL A 174 14.28 26.55 -1.11
CA VAL A 174 12.86 26.51 -1.51
C VAL A 174 11.92 25.93 -0.44
N THR A 175 12.49 25.49 0.68
CA THR A 175 11.74 24.87 1.80
C THR A 175 11.71 25.85 2.98
N PRO A 176 10.55 26.09 3.62
CA PRO A 176 10.50 26.87 4.85
C PRO A 176 11.39 26.24 5.94
N SER A 177 12.17 27.06 6.65
CA SER A 177 13.11 26.59 7.67
C SER A 177 12.44 25.94 8.89
N ASP A 178 11.20 26.30 9.16
CA ASP A 178 10.34 25.75 10.21
C ASP A 178 9.62 24.46 9.80
N LEU A 179 9.64 24.11 8.51
CA LEU A 179 8.99 22.93 7.95
C LEU A 179 9.96 22.10 7.08
N PRO A 180 11.07 21.57 7.62
CA PRO A 180 12.10 20.89 6.82
C PRO A 180 11.57 19.65 6.08
N TRP A 181 10.57 18.96 6.61
CA TRP A 181 9.93 17.80 5.99
C TRP A 181 9.16 18.12 4.71
N VAL A 182 8.77 19.38 4.48
CA VAL A 182 8.14 19.82 3.22
C VAL A 182 9.08 19.65 2.03
N SER A 183 10.41 19.61 2.26
CA SER A 183 11.42 19.32 1.24
C SER A 183 11.15 18.02 0.48
N LEU A 184 10.54 17.03 1.13
CA LEU A 184 10.17 15.76 0.53
C LEU A 184 9.15 15.92 -0.62
N TYR A 185 8.24 16.88 -0.54
CA TYR A 185 7.28 17.15 -1.61
C TYR A 185 7.94 17.76 -2.86
N TRP A 186 9.06 18.49 -2.69
CA TRP A 186 9.91 18.92 -3.81
C TRP A 186 10.61 17.73 -4.48
N VAL A 187 11.06 16.74 -3.68
CA VAL A 187 11.59 15.48 -4.20
C VAL A 187 10.51 14.73 -4.99
N PHE A 188 9.30 14.64 -4.46
CA PHE A 188 8.17 14.05 -5.19
C PHE A 188 7.91 14.75 -6.51
N ALA A 189 7.82 16.09 -6.51
CA ALA A 189 7.60 16.88 -7.71
C ALA A 189 8.68 16.61 -8.76
N THR A 190 9.94 16.58 -8.36
CA THR A 190 11.08 16.32 -9.26
C THR A 190 11.00 14.92 -9.88
N ILE A 191 10.77 13.89 -9.08
CA ILE A 191 10.61 12.50 -9.56
C ILE A 191 9.42 12.42 -10.53
N LEU A 192 8.28 13.03 -10.19
CA LEU A 192 7.08 13.00 -11.00
C LEU A 192 7.25 13.72 -12.35
N ILE A 193 7.96 14.85 -12.40
CA ILE A 193 8.29 15.54 -13.66
C ILE A 193 9.11 14.61 -14.56
N VAL A 194 10.15 13.97 -14.02
CA VAL A 194 10.98 13.02 -14.79
C VAL A 194 10.15 11.85 -15.30
N VAL A 195 9.32 11.25 -14.45
CA VAL A 195 8.48 10.12 -14.84
C VAL A 195 7.45 10.51 -15.88
N ILE A 196 6.81 11.67 -15.76
CA ILE A 196 5.86 12.18 -16.77
C ILE A 196 6.59 12.37 -18.11
N ALA A 197 7.77 12.99 -18.13
CA ALA A 197 8.56 13.12 -19.35
C ALA A 197 8.85 11.77 -20.01
N VAL A 198 9.24 10.75 -19.22
CA VAL A 198 9.45 9.39 -19.70
C VAL A 198 8.15 8.79 -20.26
N VAL A 199 7.02 8.92 -19.56
CA VAL A 199 5.70 8.42 -20.02
C VAL A 199 5.33 9.07 -21.36
N LEU A 200 5.59 10.36 -21.55
CA LEU A 200 5.25 11.07 -22.78
C LEU A 200 6.10 10.61 -23.99
N VAL A 201 7.35 10.22 -23.78
CA VAL A 201 8.25 9.76 -24.82
C VAL A 201 8.05 8.27 -25.17
N VAL A 202 7.85 7.41 -24.15
CA VAL A 202 7.77 5.96 -24.34
C VAL A 202 6.46 5.56 -25.02
N ARG A 203 6.55 4.55 -25.91
CA ARG A 203 5.39 3.90 -26.53
C ARG A 203 5.01 2.66 -25.74
N PHE A 204 3.79 2.63 -25.22
CA PHE A 204 3.24 1.50 -24.49
C PHE A 204 2.49 0.54 -25.42
N PRO A 205 2.52 -0.78 -25.15
CA PRO A 205 1.68 -1.74 -25.86
C PRO A 205 0.19 -1.45 -25.59
N ARG A 206 -0.67 -1.67 -26.58
CA ARG A 206 -2.12 -1.50 -26.39
C ARG A 206 -2.64 -2.55 -25.41
N LEU A 207 -3.40 -2.12 -24.40
CA LEU A 207 -4.10 -3.02 -23.51
C LEU A 207 -5.26 -3.69 -24.27
N SER A 208 -5.23 -5.02 -24.29
CA SER A 208 -6.41 -5.82 -24.59
C SER A 208 -6.92 -6.38 -23.28
N LEU A 209 -7.99 -5.78 -22.74
CA LEU A 209 -8.69 -6.35 -21.59
C LEU A 209 -9.47 -7.57 -22.06
N ASN A 210 -9.36 -8.69 -21.35
CA ASN A 210 -10.20 -9.86 -21.56
C ASN A 210 -11.64 -9.51 -21.18
N ASP A 211 -12.62 -10.19 -21.76
CA ASP A 211 -14.04 -9.92 -21.47
C ASP A 211 -14.38 -10.06 -19.99
N ASP A 212 -13.69 -10.94 -19.27
CA ASP A 212 -13.81 -11.12 -17.81
C ASP A 212 -13.19 -9.97 -16.98
N GLU A 213 -12.31 -9.17 -17.57
CA GLU A 213 -11.66 -8.02 -16.92
C GLU A 213 -12.36 -6.70 -17.23
N ARG A 214 -13.24 -6.69 -18.25
CA ARG A 214 -14.07 -5.52 -18.54
C ARG A 214 -15.08 -5.34 -17.42
N SER A 215 -15.30 -4.11 -17.04
CA SER A 215 -16.39 -3.80 -16.14
C SER A 215 -17.71 -4.21 -16.83
N GLY A 216 -18.35 -5.25 -16.35
CA GLY A 216 -19.53 -5.86 -16.99
C GLY A 216 -20.79 -5.00 -16.95
N GLY A 217 -20.64 -3.67 -16.95
CA GLY A 217 -21.71 -2.70 -16.89
C GLY A 217 -22.51 -2.74 -15.57
N LEU A 218 -23.48 -1.86 -15.43
CA LEU A 218 -24.33 -1.73 -14.23
C LEU A 218 -25.07 -3.02 -13.83
N VAL A 219 -25.32 -3.90 -14.78
CA VAL A 219 -26.04 -5.16 -14.54
C VAL A 219 -25.22 -6.12 -13.69
N SER A 220 -23.93 -6.28 -13.96
CA SER A 220 -23.03 -7.17 -13.18
C SER A 220 -22.90 -6.69 -11.74
N TYR A 221 -22.73 -5.39 -11.51
CA TYR A 221 -22.71 -4.81 -10.16
C TYR A 221 -24.02 -5.06 -9.41
N ARG A 222 -25.18 -4.87 -10.06
CA ARG A 222 -26.49 -5.13 -9.45
C ARG A 222 -26.68 -6.60 -9.06
N VAL A 223 -26.19 -7.54 -9.87
CA VAL A 223 -26.22 -8.98 -9.56
C VAL A 223 -25.30 -9.30 -8.39
N LEU A 224 -24.06 -8.81 -8.41
CA LEU A 224 -23.08 -9.05 -7.36
C LEU A 224 -23.52 -8.48 -6.01
N LEU A 225 -24.08 -7.26 -5.98
CA LEU A 225 -24.57 -6.60 -4.77
C LEU A 225 -25.80 -7.30 -4.12
N ARG A 226 -26.41 -8.30 -4.77
CA ARG A 226 -27.41 -9.18 -4.14
C ARG A 226 -26.81 -10.37 -3.40
N ASN A 227 -25.53 -10.64 -3.62
CA ASN A 227 -24.85 -11.77 -3.00
C ASN A 227 -24.19 -11.33 -1.67
N LYS A 228 -24.59 -11.93 -0.55
CA LYS A 228 -24.04 -11.64 0.78
C LYS A 228 -22.53 -11.87 0.87
N TYR A 229 -21.99 -12.83 0.15
CA TYR A 229 -20.54 -13.11 0.15
C TYR A 229 -19.74 -11.96 -0.44
N VAL A 230 -20.30 -11.20 -1.38
CA VAL A 230 -19.65 -10.00 -1.93
C VAL A 230 -19.39 -8.97 -0.83
N TYR A 231 -20.37 -8.70 0.03
CA TYR A 231 -20.20 -7.80 1.17
C TYR A 231 -19.22 -8.35 2.20
N LEU A 232 -19.30 -9.65 2.51
CA LEU A 232 -18.41 -10.27 3.49
C LEU A 232 -16.95 -10.19 3.03
N PHE A 233 -16.65 -10.46 1.77
CA PHE A 233 -15.28 -10.30 1.24
C PHE A 233 -14.87 -8.83 1.11
N PHE A 234 -15.79 -7.93 0.75
CA PHE A 234 -15.54 -6.49 0.75
C PHE A 234 -15.11 -6.01 2.14
N PHE A 235 -15.84 -6.39 3.20
CA PHE A 235 -15.45 -6.07 4.57
C PHE A 235 -14.14 -6.77 4.98
N GLY A 236 -13.80 -7.91 4.39
CA GLY A 236 -12.49 -8.57 4.56
C GLY A 236 -11.34 -7.69 4.06
N ILE A 237 -11.44 -7.17 2.84
CA ILE A 237 -10.44 -6.25 2.27
C ILE A 237 -10.42 -4.93 3.05
N LEU A 238 -11.59 -4.39 3.39
CA LEU A 238 -11.70 -3.16 4.18
C LEU A 238 -11.03 -3.32 5.56
N SER A 239 -11.25 -4.44 6.23
CA SER A 239 -10.61 -4.76 7.52
C SER A 239 -9.10 -4.92 7.39
N TYR A 240 -8.63 -5.55 6.30
CA TYR A 240 -7.21 -5.69 6.02
C TYR A 240 -6.53 -4.32 5.86
N THR A 241 -7.04 -3.48 4.96
CA THR A 241 -6.45 -2.17 4.70
C THR A 241 -6.60 -1.21 5.88
N ALA A 242 -7.68 -1.34 6.66
CA ALA A 242 -7.82 -0.62 7.92
C ALA A 242 -6.75 -1.03 8.94
N THR A 243 -6.46 -2.33 9.06
CA THR A 243 -5.38 -2.84 9.93
C THR A 243 -4.02 -2.38 9.46
N GLU A 244 -3.71 -2.58 8.17
CA GLU A 244 -2.43 -2.24 7.56
C GLU A 244 -2.11 -0.76 7.76
N GLN A 245 -2.99 0.13 7.33
CA GLN A 245 -2.79 1.56 7.41
C GLN A 245 -3.02 2.10 8.82
N GLY A 246 -3.96 1.52 9.58
CA GLY A 246 -4.22 1.86 10.96
C GLY A 246 -3.04 1.59 11.87
N VAL A 247 -2.25 0.54 11.61
CA VAL A 247 -1.01 0.28 12.35
C VAL A 247 0.14 1.12 11.79
N ALA A 248 0.42 1.03 10.47
CA ALA A 248 1.59 1.64 9.84
C ALA A 248 1.68 3.15 10.08
N ASN A 249 0.56 3.86 10.01
CA ASN A 249 0.55 5.32 10.17
C ASN A 249 0.78 5.79 11.62
N TRP A 250 0.53 4.95 12.61
CA TRP A 250 0.64 5.33 14.01
C TRP A 250 1.87 4.76 14.74
N ILE A 251 2.71 3.95 14.07
CA ILE A 251 3.92 3.36 14.67
C ILE A 251 4.84 4.46 15.23
N SER A 252 5.20 5.45 14.42
CA SER A 252 6.15 6.50 14.80
C SER A 252 5.63 7.31 15.99
N GLU A 253 4.37 7.72 15.94
CA GLU A 253 3.72 8.48 17.00
C GLU A 253 3.54 7.65 18.29
N PHE A 254 3.20 6.36 18.17
CA PHE A 254 3.11 5.46 19.32
C PHE A 254 4.46 5.31 20.03
N LEU A 255 5.53 5.11 19.27
CA LEU A 255 6.88 4.99 19.81
C LEU A 255 7.32 6.29 20.49
N ARG A 256 6.98 7.45 19.92
CA ARG A 256 7.23 8.75 20.53
C ARG A 256 6.51 8.90 21.87
N GLN A 257 5.19 8.66 21.90
CA GLN A 257 4.36 8.90 23.09
C GLN A 257 4.64 7.93 24.24
N TYR A 258 4.85 6.65 23.95
CA TYR A 258 4.93 5.61 24.99
C TYR A 258 6.36 5.21 25.34
N HIS A 259 7.33 5.48 24.46
CA HIS A 259 8.72 5.08 24.66
C HIS A 259 9.71 6.24 24.59
N GLY A 260 9.26 7.47 24.31
CA GLY A 260 10.12 8.65 24.22
C GLY A 260 11.14 8.58 23.07
N VAL A 261 10.87 7.78 22.05
CA VAL A 261 11.79 7.55 20.92
C VAL A 261 11.68 8.71 19.94
N ASP A 262 12.81 9.15 19.40
CA ASP A 262 12.85 10.17 18.38
C ASP A 262 12.13 9.70 17.09
N PRO A 263 11.15 10.45 16.58
CA PRO A 263 10.35 10.05 15.43
C PRO A 263 11.15 9.92 14.14
N GLN A 264 12.16 10.78 13.94
CA GLN A 264 12.88 10.89 12.68
C GLN A 264 14.00 9.87 12.59
N THR A 265 14.80 9.73 13.65
CA THR A 265 15.97 8.83 13.63
C THR A 265 15.65 7.39 13.96
N VAL A 266 14.53 7.14 14.69
CA VAL A 266 14.13 5.78 15.11
C VAL A 266 12.72 5.43 14.62
N GLY A 267 11.72 6.29 14.83
CA GLY A 267 10.33 6.03 14.49
C GLY A 267 10.13 5.75 12.99
N ALA A 268 10.58 6.64 12.13
CA ALA A 268 10.46 6.50 10.68
C ALA A 268 11.18 5.26 10.13
N PRO A 269 12.43 4.92 10.53
CA PRO A 269 13.06 3.65 10.19
C PRO A 269 12.27 2.41 10.63
N VAL A 270 11.54 2.44 11.75
CA VAL A 270 10.67 1.31 12.16
C VAL A 270 9.50 1.15 11.20
N VAL A 271 8.87 2.25 10.75
CA VAL A 271 7.82 2.21 9.71
C VAL A 271 8.40 1.66 8.40
N GLY A 272 9.60 2.09 8.02
CA GLY A 272 10.29 1.51 6.85
C GLY A 272 10.48 0.00 6.98
N ARG A 273 10.93 -0.48 8.15
CA ARG A 273 11.08 -1.93 8.42
C ARG A 273 9.75 -2.66 8.40
N PHE A 274 8.64 -2.06 8.85
CA PHE A 274 7.30 -2.63 8.73
C PHE A 274 6.96 -2.96 7.27
N TRP A 275 7.17 -2.03 6.35
CA TRP A 275 6.92 -2.24 4.92
C TRP A 275 7.92 -3.21 4.28
N GLY A 276 9.20 -3.13 4.65
CA GLY A 276 10.23 -4.05 4.19
C GLY A 276 9.93 -5.51 4.60
N TYR A 277 9.56 -5.72 5.86
CA TYR A 277 9.18 -7.05 6.38
C TYR A 277 7.90 -7.56 5.73
N MET A 278 6.94 -6.68 5.43
CA MET A 278 5.74 -7.06 4.68
C MET A 278 6.09 -7.59 3.27
N SER A 279 7.07 -6.99 2.59
CA SER A 279 7.53 -7.49 1.30
C SER A 279 8.21 -8.84 1.40
N LEU A 280 9.05 -9.06 2.41
CA LEU A 280 9.65 -10.36 2.69
C LEU A 280 8.58 -11.41 3.04
N GLY A 281 7.56 -11.00 3.80
CA GLY A 281 6.43 -11.85 4.13
C GLY A 281 5.60 -12.28 2.91
N CYS A 282 5.45 -11.41 1.90
CA CYS A 282 4.83 -11.78 0.63
C CYS A 282 5.59 -12.92 -0.08
N LEU A 283 6.93 -12.89 -0.08
CA LEU A 283 7.73 -13.97 -0.67
C LEU A 283 7.54 -15.29 0.06
N LEU A 284 7.60 -15.26 1.40
CA LEU A 284 7.31 -16.46 2.18
C LEU A 284 5.87 -16.93 1.97
N GLY A 285 4.94 -16.00 1.84
CA GLY A 285 3.53 -16.28 1.58
C GLY A 285 3.30 -17.09 0.31
N LEU A 286 4.03 -16.82 -0.76
CA LEU A 286 3.99 -17.62 -2.00
C LEU A 286 4.35 -19.09 -1.73
N LEU A 287 5.35 -19.34 -0.89
CA LEU A 287 5.74 -20.68 -0.48
C LEU A 287 4.67 -21.33 0.40
N LEU A 288 4.19 -20.60 1.41
CA LEU A 288 3.16 -21.11 2.33
C LEU A 288 1.86 -21.46 1.60
N LEU A 289 1.41 -20.66 0.64
CA LEU A 289 0.21 -20.92 -0.16
C LEU A 289 0.37 -22.09 -1.14
N ARG A 290 1.60 -22.50 -1.46
CA ARG A 290 1.87 -23.75 -2.19
C ARG A 290 1.84 -24.99 -1.30
N LEU A 291 2.16 -24.85 -0.01
CA LEU A 291 2.27 -25.94 0.95
C LEU A 291 0.97 -26.17 1.73
N PHE A 292 0.21 -25.10 2.00
CA PHE A 292 -0.96 -25.12 2.86
C PHE A 292 -2.19 -24.54 2.18
N ASP A 293 -3.37 -24.96 2.65
CA ASP A 293 -4.64 -24.35 2.25
C ASP A 293 -4.68 -22.86 2.62
N SER A 294 -5.21 -22.03 1.71
CA SER A 294 -5.28 -20.56 1.87
C SER A 294 -5.96 -20.14 3.18
N ARG A 295 -6.97 -20.87 3.65
CA ARG A 295 -7.67 -20.61 4.92
C ARG A 295 -6.79 -20.90 6.13
N THR A 296 -5.95 -21.94 6.05
CA THR A 296 -4.98 -22.28 7.12
C THR A 296 -3.89 -21.21 7.22
N VAL A 297 -3.37 -20.76 6.07
CA VAL A 297 -2.40 -19.66 6.02
C VAL A 297 -2.99 -18.38 6.61
N LEU A 298 -4.24 -18.05 6.27
CA LEU A 298 -4.92 -16.85 6.78
C LEU A 298 -5.10 -16.89 8.30
N LYS A 299 -5.48 -18.04 8.87
CA LYS A 299 -5.60 -18.24 10.34
C LYS A 299 -4.24 -18.04 11.03
N GLY A 300 -3.19 -18.69 10.53
CA GLY A 300 -1.85 -18.59 11.09
C GLY A 300 -1.32 -17.17 11.03
N ALA A 301 -1.44 -16.51 9.88
CA ALA A 301 -1.06 -15.13 9.68
C ALA A 301 -1.80 -14.17 10.65
N GLY A 302 -3.13 -14.35 10.80
CA GLY A 302 -3.94 -13.54 11.71
C GLY A 302 -3.56 -13.73 13.18
N ALA A 303 -3.36 -14.97 13.62
CA ALA A 303 -2.93 -15.26 14.99
C ALA A 303 -1.54 -14.65 15.28
N THR A 304 -0.60 -14.79 14.34
CA THR A 304 0.75 -14.19 14.45
C THR A 304 0.66 -12.66 14.49
N ALA A 305 -0.18 -12.04 13.64
CA ALA A 305 -0.35 -10.59 13.62
C ALA A 305 -0.89 -10.05 14.96
N ILE A 306 -1.89 -10.73 15.57
CA ILE A 306 -2.39 -10.36 16.89
C ILE A 306 -1.28 -10.50 17.95
N ALA A 307 -0.55 -11.61 17.96
CA ALA A 307 0.53 -11.81 18.94
C ALA A 307 1.62 -10.74 18.81
N CYS A 308 2.06 -10.43 17.58
CA CYS A 308 3.04 -9.38 17.33
C CYS A 308 2.51 -7.99 17.72
N LEU A 309 1.24 -7.68 17.43
CA LEU A 309 0.64 -6.41 17.79
C LEU A 309 0.56 -6.26 19.31
N LEU A 310 0.12 -7.29 20.03
CA LEU A 310 0.10 -7.27 21.50
C LEU A 310 1.51 -7.09 22.08
N ALA A 311 2.51 -7.78 21.53
CA ALA A 311 3.91 -7.61 21.94
C ALA A 311 4.41 -6.19 21.68
N ALA A 312 4.02 -5.57 20.54
CA ALA A 312 4.39 -4.19 20.23
C ALA A 312 3.75 -3.17 21.18
N LEU A 313 2.49 -3.38 21.56
CA LEU A 313 1.72 -2.44 22.37
C LEU A 313 2.06 -2.50 23.87
N PHE A 314 2.41 -3.68 24.39
CA PHE A 314 2.61 -3.93 25.82
C PHE A 314 4.06 -4.29 26.19
N GLY A 315 4.91 -4.55 25.21
CA GLY A 315 6.32 -4.86 25.46
C GLY A 315 7.19 -3.62 25.75
N PRO A 316 8.41 -3.83 26.23
CA PRO A 316 9.39 -2.76 26.36
C PRO A 316 9.81 -2.24 24.97
N VAL A 317 10.54 -1.10 24.95
CA VAL A 317 10.92 -0.42 23.71
C VAL A 317 11.59 -1.35 22.70
N ASP A 318 12.55 -2.17 23.14
CA ASP A 318 13.29 -3.10 22.27
C ASP A 318 12.36 -4.11 21.60
N VAL A 319 11.36 -4.60 22.32
CA VAL A 319 10.32 -5.49 21.77
C VAL A 319 9.45 -4.73 20.77
N ALA A 320 9.00 -3.52 21.10
CA ALA A 320 8.15 -2.73 20.21
C ALA A 320 8.83 -2.42 18.88
N LEU A 321 10.14 -2.06 18.90
CA LEU A 321 10.94 -1.76 17.71
C LEU A 321 11.05 -2.93 16.71
N HIS A 322 10.89 -4.17 17.18
CA HIS A 322 10.92 -5.38 16.34
C HIS A 322 9.52 -5.97 16.09
N ALA A 323 8.63 -5.84 17.05
CA ALA A 323 7.30 -6.42 16.96
C ALA A 323 6.40 -5.67 15.96
N PHE A 324 6.50 -4.32 15.85
CA PHE A 324 5.78 -3.58 14.81
C PHE A 324 6.18 -4.02 13.39
N PRO A 325 7.47 -4.11 13.01
CA PRO A 325 7.86 -4.73 11.74
C PRO A 325 7.33 -6.14 11.54
N ALA A 326 7.31 -6.96 12.60
CA ALA A 326 6.79 -8.32 12.55
C ALA A 326 5.26 -8.36 12.30
N VAL A 327 4.49 -7.35 12.73
CA VAL A 327 3.08 -7.22 12.32
C VAL A 327 2.98 -7.09 10.80
N GLY A 328 3.80 -6.22 10.17
CA GLY A 328 3.85 -6.07 8.71
C GLY A 328 4.13 -7.39 8.00
N PHE A 329 5.12 -8.15 8.49
CA PHE A 329 5.42 -9.49 7.99
C PHE A 329 4.21 -10.43 8.08
N ALA A 330 3.53 -10.46 9.21
CA ALA A 330 2.41 -11.36 9.46
C ALA A 330 1.19 -11.04 8.58
N ILE A 331 0.87 -9.76 8.34
CA ILE A 331 -0.31 -9.37 7.54
C ILE A 331 -0.06 -9.45 6.03
N SER A 332 1.16 -9.62 5.57
CA SER A 332 1.59 -9.53 4.17
C SER A 332 0.80 -10.40 3.18
N VAL A 333 0.39 -11.58 3.60
CA VAL A 333 -0.33 -12.56 2.74
C VAL A 333 -1.85 -12.36 2.74
N MET A 334 -2.40 -11.55 3.65
CA MET A 334 -3.83 -11.51 3.91
C MET A 334 -4.60 -10.92 2.74
N PHE A 335 -4.16 -9.79 2.16
CA PHE A 335 -4.82 -9.15 1.03
C PHE A 335 -5.01 -10.10 -0.13
N SER A 336 -3.92 -10.71 -0.59
CA SER A 336 -3.93 -11.63 -1.74
C SER A 336 -4.77 -12.87 -1.46
N THR A 337 -4.74 -13.37 -0.22
CA THR A 337 -5.52 -14.54 0.19
C THR A 337 -7.01 -14.23 0.22
N ILE A 338 -7.44 -13.10 0.80
CA ILE A 338 -8.84 -12.69 0.84
C ILE A 338 -9.35 -12.44 -0.59
N MET A 339 -8.56 -11.73 -1.42
CA MET A 339 -8.89 -11.46 -2.82
C MET A 339 -9.09 -12.76 -3.60
N SER A 340 -8.17 -13.72 -3.47
CA SER A 340 -8.23 -15.03 -4.12
C SER A 340 -9.43 -15.84 -3.64
N LEU A 341 -9.67 -15.93 -2.34
CA LEU A 341 -10.84 -16.64 -1.78
C LEU A 341 -12.15 -16.00 -2.25
N GLY A 342 -12.20 -14.66 -2.32
CA GLY A 342 -13.35 -13.92 -2.81
C GLY A 342 -13.64 -14.25 -4.27
N LEU A 343 -12.67 -14.04 -5.15
CA LEU A 343 -12.83 -14.29 -6.59
C LEU A 343 -13.18 -15.75 -6.88
N ASN A 344 -12.59 -16.69 -6.15
CA ASN A 344 -12.91 -18.12 -6.27
C ASN A 344 -14.25 -18.52 -5.65
N SER A 345 -15.00 -17.60 -5.01
CA SER A 345 -16.32 -17.86 -4.41
C SER A 345 -17.48 -17.38 -5.28
N VAL A 346 -17.21 -16.82 -6.46
CA VAL A 346 -18.21 -16.42 -7.45
C VAL A 346 -17.94 -17.14 -8.77
N ASP A 347 -19.00 -17.43 -9.51
CA ASP A 347 -18.93 -18.18 -10.78
C ASP A 347 -18.76 -17.30 -12.01
N ARG A 348 -19.07 -15.99 -11.90
CA ARG A 348 -19.04 -15.02 -13.01
C ARG A 348 -18.84 -13.59 -12.53
N TYR A 349 -18.54 -12.67 -13.45
CA TYR A 349 -18.31 -11.25 -13.21
C TYR A 349 -17.10 -10.96 -12.32
N HIS A 350 -16.02 -11.76 -12.48
CA HIS A 350 -14.80 -11.63 -11.67
C HIS A 350 -14.19 -10.22 -11.73
N GLY A 351 -14.19 -9.58 -12.92
CA GLY A 351 -13.68 -8.20 -13.07
C GLY A 351 -14.47 -7.17 -12.27
N SER A 352 -15.82 -7.23 -12.36
CA SER A 352 -16.68 -6.34 -11.56
C SER A 352 -16.57 -6.61 -10.06
N PHE A 353 -16.39 -7.88 -9.67
CA PHE A 353 -16.20 -8.24 -8.27
C PHE A 353 -14.84 -7.79 -7.75
N ALA A 354 -13.78 -7.95 -8.53
CA ALA A 354 -12.47 -7.38 -8.19
C ALA A 354 -12.55 -5.86 -7.99
N GLY A 355 -13.30 -5.15 -8.85
CA GLY A 355 -13.55 -3.73 -8.69
C GLY A 355 -14.24 -3.39 -7.37
N ILE A 356 -15.28 -4.14 -6.97
CA ILE A 356 -15.93 -3.98 -5.65
C ILE A 356 -14.94 -4.22 -4.52
N LEU A 357 -14.14 -5.29 -4.60
CA LEU A 357 -13.15 -5.60 -3.56
C LEU A 357 -12.08 -4.49 -3.46
N CYS A 358 -11.63 -3.95 -4.60
CA CYS A 358 -10.67 -2.85 -4.62
C CYS A 358 -11.21 -1.57 -3.96
N THR A 359 -12.53 -1.31 -3.99
CA THR A 359 -13.10 -0.18 -3.23
C THR A 359 -12.94 -0.37 -1.71
N GLY A 360 -12.75 -1.61 -1.24
CA GLY A 360 -12.42 -1.93 0.16
C GLY A 360 -11.08 -1.36 0.62
N ILE A 361 -10.19 -0.94 -0.31
CA ILE A 361 -8.96 -0.19 0.01
C ILE A 361 -9.28 1.12 0.76
N ALA A 362 -10.50 1.62 0.65
CA ALA A 362 -11.00 2.72 1.49
C ALA A 362 -10.95 2.42 3.01
N GLY A 363 -10.76 1.16 3.43
CA GLY A 363 -10.41 0.81 4.82
C GLY A 363 -9.16 1.54 5.30
N GLY A 364 -8.20 1.82 4.41
CA GLY A 364 -7.04 2.65 4.70
C GLY A 364 -7.37 4.11 5.05
N ALA A 365 -8.56 4.59 4.68
CA ALA A 365 -9.09 5.88 5.14
C ALA A 365 -9.67 5.76 6.55
N LEU A 366 -10.42 4.70 6.81
CA LEU A 366 -11.17 4.53 8.06
C LEU A 366 -10.27 4.10 9.22
N GLY A 367 -9.31 3.20 8.98
CA GLY A 367 -8.43 2.65 10.02
C GLY A 367 -7.64 3.72 10.76
N PRO A 368 -6.80 4.53 10.09
CA PRO A 368 -6.01 5.57 10.75
C PRO A 368 -6.87 6.64 11.44
N LEU A 369 -8.00 7.04 10.81
CA LEU A 369 -8.93 7.99 11.41
C LEU A 369 -9.54 7.44 12.70
N LEU A 370 -10.01 6.18 12.67
CA LEU A 370 -10.58 5.51 13.84
C LEU A 370 -9.54 5.40 14.97
N VAL A 371 -8.30 5.04 14.64
CA VAL A 371 -7.22 4.96 15.63
C VAL A 371 -6.92 6.35 16.21
N GLY A 372 -6.87 7.40 15.41
CA GLY A 372 -6.68 8.77 15.89
C GLY A 372 -7.81 9.19 16.82
N TRP A 373 -9.06 9.00 16.41
CA TRP A 373 -10.25 9.35 17.22
C TRP A 373 -10.34 8.57 18.53
N LEU A 374 -10.14 7.25 18.50
CA LEU A 374 -10.09 6.45 19.72
C LEU A 374 -8.85 6.78 20.57
N GLY A 375 -7.76 7.19 19.93
CA GLY A 375 -6.54 7.63 20.59
C GLY A 375 -6.75 8.87 21.45
N ASP A 376 -7.54 9.84 20.96
CA ASP A 376 -7.93 11.02 21.72
C ASP A 376 -8.79 10.68 22.95
N MET A 377 -9.63 9.63 22.87
CA MET A 377 -10.54 9.26 23.96
C MET A 377 -9.90 8.32 24.98
N PHE A 378 -9.11 7.35 24.55
CA PHE A 378 -8.64 6.22 25.37
C PHE A 378 -7.13 6.04 25.35
N GLY A 379 -6.40 6.89 24.62
CA GLY A 379 -4.97 6.76 24.35
C GLY A 379 -4.67 5.81 23.18
N LEU A 380 -3.55 6.07 22.52
CA LEU A 380 -3.17 5.41 21.26
C LEU A 380 -2.95 3.89 21.41
N ARG A 381 -2.57 3.43 22.61
CA ARG A 381 -2.41 1.99 22.91
C ARG A 381 -3.73 1.23 22.79
N ILE A 382 -4.82 1.75 23.37
CA ILE A 382 -6.15 1.14 23.30
C ILE A 382 -6.71 1.27 21.89
N ALA A 383 -6.47 2.40 21.23
CA ALA A 383 -6.89 2.62 19.85
C ALA A 383 -6.27 1.59 18.89
N LEU A 384 -4.98 1.34 18.98
CA LEU A 384 -4.30 0.31 18.17
C LEU A 384 -4.74 -1.10 18.55
N LEU A 385 -5.06 -1.37 19.82
CA LEU A 385 -5.61 -2.66 20.26
C LEU A 385 -6.93 -2.99 19.53
N CYS A 386 -7.74 -1.99 19.17
CA CYS A 386 -8.96 -2.20 18.40
C CYS A 386 -8.70 -2.80 17.00
N MET A 387 -7.48 -2.71 16.48
CA MET A 387 -7.11 -3.39 15.24
C MET A 387 -7.12 -4.94 15.37
N CYS A 388 -7.08 -5.48 16.58
CA CYS A 388 -7.33 -6.91 16.81
C CYS A 388 -8.75 -7.33 16.39
N VAL A 389 -9.73 -6.42 16.41
CA VAL A 389 -11.10 -6.70 15.93
C VAL A 389 -11.11 -6.87 14.41
N THR A 390 -10.42 -6.00 13.68
CA THR A 390 -10.30 -6.11 12.22
C THR A 390 -9.52 -7.36 11.82
N ILE A 391 -8.42 -7.69 12.52
CA ILE A 391 -7.69 -8.96 12.31
C ILE A 391 -8.59 -10.16 12.65
N GLY A 392 -9.38 -10.09 13.72
CA GLY A 392 -10.37 -11.11 14.07
C GLY A 392 -11.40 -11.35 12.97
N TYR A 393 -11.88 -10.26 12.34
CA TYR A 393 -12.75 -10.38 11.16
C TYR A 393 -12.03 -11.07 10.00
N ILE A 394 -10.77 -10.72 9.71
CA ILE A 394 -9.96 -11.39 8.68
C ILE A 394 -9.82 -12.89 8.97
N ILE A 395 -9.54 -13.27 10.21
CA ILE A 395 -9.48 -14.68 10.62
C ILE A 395 -10.84 -15.36 10.39
N SER A 396 -11.96 -14.68 10.62
CA SER A 396 -13.29 -15.23 10.39
C SER A 396 -13.53 -15.60 8.93
N VAL A 397 -12.91 -14.89 7.96
CA VAL A 397 -12.98 -15.22 6.52
C VAL A 397 -12.56 -16.67 6.29
N ALA A 398 -11.55 -17.15 6.99
CA ALA A 398 -11.05 -18.51 6.85
C ALA A 398 -12.05 -19.60 7.31
N TYR A 399 -13.09 -19.25 8.05
CA TYR A 399 -14.11 -20.20 8.51
C TYR A 399 -15.34 -20.24 7.60
N TRP A 400 -15.79 -19.10 7.12
CA TRP A 400 -17.03 -19.00 6.32
C TRP A 400 -16.80 -18.96 4.81
N ALA A 401 -15.58 -18.66 4.32
CA ALA A 401 -15.27 -18.66 2.90
C ALA A 401 -15.47 -20.06 2.28
N LYS A 402 -16.22 -20.09 1.18
CA LYS A 402 -16.53 -21.31 0.43
C LYS A 402 -16.09 -21.17 -1.01
N PRO A 403 -14.77 -21.23 -1.30
CA PRO A 403 -14.28 -21.14 -2.66
C PRO A 403 -14.76 -22.34 -3.50
N LEU A 404 -15.19 -22.07 -4.74
CA LEU A 404 -15.57 -23.11 -5.72
C LEU A 404 -14.33 -23.91 -6.16
N VAL A 405 -13.16 -23.27 -6.15
CA VAL A 405 -11.87 -23.87 -6.47
C VAL A 405 -10.90 -23.61 -5.31
N ASN A 406 -10.40 -24.68 -4.72
CA ASN A 406 -9.34 -24.58 -3.69
C ASN A 406 -7.97 -24.45 -4.35
N ASN A 407 -7.02 -23.78 -3.67
CA ASN A 407 -5.63 -23.73 -4.13
C ASN A 407 -5.01 -25.14 -4.18
N LYS A 408 -4.21 -25.40 -5.23
CA LYS A 408 -3.47 -26.65 -5.35
C LYS A 408 -2.29 -26.63 -4.40
N THR A 409 -2.28 -27.55 -3.42
CA THR A 409 -1.16 -27.75 -2.51
C THR A 409 -0.26 -28.86 -3.01
N VAL A 410 1.04 -28.69 -2.80
CA VAL A 410 2.08 -29.67 -3.15
C VAL A 410 2.76 -30.11 -1.86
N SER A 411 3.03 -31.42 -1.69
CA SER A 411 3.75 -31.89 -0.51
C SER A 411 5.21 -31.37 -0.52
N LEU A 412 5.79 -31.18 0.66
CA LEU A 412 7.19 -30.72 0.79
C LEU A 412 8.16 -31.64 0.03
N ARG A 413 7.89 -32.95 0.02
CA ARG A 413 8.66 -33.95 -0.73
C ARG A 413 8.59 -33.73 -2.25
N GLN A 414 7.43 -33.39 -2.78
CA GLN A 414 7.25 -33.09 -4.20
C GLN A 414 7.97 -31.79 -4.58
N LEU A 415 7.99 -30.81 -3.71
CA LEU A 415 8.66 -29.52 -3.94
C LEU A 415 10.20 -29.70 -3.94
N LEU A 416 10.72 -30.59 -3.12
CA LEU A 416 12.16 -30.95 -3.09
C LEU A 416 12.56 -31.85 -4.27
N ASN A 417 11.67 -32.75 -4.73
CA ASN A 417 11.93 -33.65 -5.86
C ASN A 417 11.83 -32.95 -7.23
N LEU A 418 11.11 -31.83 -7.37
CA LEU A 418 11.15 -31.02 -8.59
C LEU A 418 12.54 -30.43 -8.86
N ARG A 419 13.37 -30.26 -7.83
CA ARG A 419 14.81 -29.92 -7.99
C ARG A 419 15.68 -31.07 -8.49
N GLY A 420 15.24 -32.34 -8.27
CA GLY A 420 15.97 -33.52 -8.73
C GLY A 420 15.69 -33.89 -10.20
N ALA A 421 14.54 -33.50 -10.75
CA ALA A 421 14.16 -33.86 -12.12
C ALA A 421 14.76 -32.89 -13.18
N GLU A 422 15.06 -31.65 -12.81
CA GLU A 422 15.77 -30.71 -13.71
C GLU A 422 17.29 -30.97 -13.76
N SER A 423 17.87 -31.70 -12.80
CA SER A 423 19.30 -32.04 -12.73
C SER A 423 19.66 -33.30 -13.53
N THR A 424 18.68 -34.06 -14.05
CA THR A 424 18.93 -35.31 -14.82
C THR A 424 18.57 -35.18 -16.31
N ALA A 425 18.27 -33.95 -16.78
CA ALA A 425 17.94 -33.66 -18.17
C ALA A 425 18.99 -32.74 -18.86
N ASN A 426 20.28 -32.88 -18.47
CA ASN A 426 21.45 -32.35 -19.22
C ASN A 426 22.38 -33.50 -19.60
#